data_df691c27942a6f4801d9daaacf2b6878
#
_entry.id   df691c27942a6f4801d9daaacf2b6878
#
_cell.length_a   1.000
_cell.length_b   1.000
_cell.length_c   1.000
_cell.angle_alpha   90.00
_cell.angle_beta   90.00
_cell.angle_gamma   90.00
#
_symmetry.space_group_name_H-M   'P 1'
#
loop_
_entity.id
_entity.type
_entity.pdbx_description
1 polymer ?
#
loop_
_entity_poly.entity_id
_entity_poly.type
_entity_poly.pdbx_seq_one_letter_code
_entity_poly.pdbx_strand_id
1 'polypeptide(L)'
;FDGSMALYFGGLTFQLTAEGRGHSTGDLTVYIPQKRVFLMGDLLDTEIHPGQGESAGVFYSNVKGWLQILDNIMARDLSVETYVPGHGPAHIGRGVKDLEEQKRYFVVMRDEVAKMIAAGKSLDQIEKEFKIPQEFAHYTRPERLRQFYKLFYNQLMETGY
;
A
#
# COMPACT_ATOMS: atom_id res chain seq x y z
N PHE A 1 11.65 13.57 11.43
CA PHE A 1 10.32 14.19 11.57
C PHE A 1 9.32 13.14 12.00
N ASP A 2 8.79 13.31 13.20
CA ASP A 2 7.76 12.46 13.78
C ASP A 2 6.52 13.32 14.10
N GLY A 3 5.34 12.85 13.73
CA GLY A 3 4.09 13.55 13.96
C GLY A 3 3.56 14.31 12.75
N SER A 4 3.12 15.55 12.92
CA SER A 4 2.54 16.36 11.84
C SER A 4 3.07 17.79 11.84
N MET A 5 3.07 18.40 10.65
CA MET A 5 3.40 19.81 10.47
C MET A 5 2.54 20.42 9.36
N ALA A 6 2.42 21.74 9.36
CA ALA A 6 1.75 22.46 8.29
C ALA A 6 2.73 23.45 7.62
N LEU A 7 2.70 23.48 6.29
CA LEU A 7 3.37 24.48 5.47
C LEU A 7 2.33 25.34 4.76
N TYR A 8 2.61 26.61 4.66
CA TYR A 8 1.73 27.59 4.00
C TYR A 8 2.45 28.19 2.80
N PHE A 9 1.94 27.93 1.61
CA PHE A 9 2.54 28.44 0.38
C PHE A 9 1.49 28.68 -0.69
N GLY A 10 1.57 29.81 -1.41
CA GLY A 10 0.69 30.11 -2.54
C GLY A 10 -0.80 30.12 -2.19
N GLY A 11 -1.19 30.50 -0.96
CA GLY A 11 -2.57 30.48 -0.48
C GLY A 11 -3.10 29.09 -0.15
N LEU A 12 -2.24 28.07 -0.16
CA LEU A 12 -2.58 26.69 0.19
C LEU A 12 -1.93 26.31 1.53
N THR A 13 -2.59 25.37 2.21
CA THR A 13 -2.06 24.70 3.40
C THR A 13 -1.69 23.27 3.01
N PHE A 14 -0.46 22.87 3.29
CA PHE A 14 0.04 21.51 3.13
C PHE A 14 0.18 20.90 4.52
N GLN A 15 -0.72 19.99 4.87
CA GLN A 15 -0.68 19.28 6.15
C GLN A 15 0.10 17.97 5.95
N LEU A 16 1.32 17.91 6.45
CA LEU A 16 2.21 16.76 6.37
C LEU A 16 2.01 15.88 7.61
N THR A 17 1.92 14.57 7.41
CA THR A 17 1.81 13.60 8.51
C THR A 17 2.79 12.46 8.29
N ALA A 18 3.61 12.16 9.31
CA ALA A 18 4.39 10.94 9.36
C ALA A 18 3.47 9.77 9.74
N GLU A 19 3.29 8.83 8.83
CA GLU A 19 2.32 7.73 8.99
C GLU A 19 2.91 6.50 9.70
N GLY A 20 4.23 6.44 9.77
CA GLY A 20 4.93 5.29 10.34
C GLY A 20 5.45 4.33 9.28
N ARG A 21 5.42 3.03 9.56
CA ARG A 21 6.01 2.00 8.70
C ARG A 21 4.93 1.21 7.96
N GLY A 22 4.77 1.52 6.69
CA GLY A 22 3.92 0.79 5.74
C GLY A 22 4.74 0.31 4.54
N HIS A 23 4.88 1.14 3.49
CA HIS A 23 5.75 0.87 2.36
C HIS A 23 7.23 0.97 2.74
N SER A 24 7.59 1.96 3.55
CA SER A 24 8.95 2.22 4.01
C SER A 24 9.02 2.32 5.54
N THR A 25 10.20 2.69 6.07
CA THR A 25 10.38 2.90 7.51
C THR A 25 9.86 4.27 7.99
N GLY A 26 9.48 5.16 7.07
CA GLY A 26 9.04 6.52 7.39
C GLY A 26 8.18 7.10 6.29
N ASP A 27 6.97 6.57 6.14
CA ASP A 27 6.04 7.03 5.12
C ASP A 27 5.43 8.38 5.53
N LEU A 28 5.31 9.27 4.57
CA LEU A 28 4.78 10.62 4.72
C LEU A 28 3.61 10.84 3.76
N THR A 29 2.56 11.46 4.28
CA THR A 29 1.42 11.92 3.47
C THR A 29 1.24 13.42 3.54
N VAL A 30 0.57 14.00 2.53
CA VAL A 30 0.27 15.43 2.50
C VAL A 30 -1.18 15.66 2.12
N TYR A 31 -1.94 16.29 3.01
CA TYR A 31 -3.30 16.74 2.74
C TYR A 31 -3.33 18.23 2.38
N ILE A 32 -4.05 18.59 1.31
CA ILE A 32 -4.27 19.96 0.85
C ILE A 32 -5.77 20.28 0.94
N PRO A 33 -6.25 20.82 2.07
CA PRO A 33 -7.69 21.02 2.34
C PRO A 33 -8.41 21.83 1.27
N GLN A 34 -7.81 22.94 0.82
CA GLN A 34 -8.40 23.82 -0.18
C GLN A 34 -8.61 23.16 -1.55
N LYS A 35 -7.91 22.07 -1.80
CA LYS A 35 -8.02 21.27 -3.05
C LYS A 35 -8.72 19.94 -2.85
N ARG A 36 -8.99 19.55 -1.60
CA ARG A 36 -9.55 18.23 -1.24
C ARG A 36 -8.71 17.08 -1.80
N VAL A 37 -7.40 17.29 -1.87
CA VAL A 37 -6.42 16.36 -2.43
C VAL A 37 -5.54 15.82 -1.31
N PHE A 38 -5.30 14.51 -1.35
CA PHE A 38 -4.45 13.81 -0.40
C PHE A 38 -3.35 13.07 -1.16
N LEU A 39 -2.10 13.47 -0.97
CA LEU A 39 -0.94 12.84 -1.60
C LEU A 39 -0.48 11.70 -0.72
N MET A 40 -0.48 10.49 -1.26
CA MET A 40 -0.22 9.25 -0.52
C MET A 40 1.23 8.76 -0.61
N GLY A 41 2.00 9.27 -1.60
CA GLY A 41 3.28 8.64 -1.91
C GLY A 41 3.09 7.15 -2.20
N ASP A 42 4.09 6.34 -1.89
CA ASP A 42 4.08 4.89 -2.14
C ASP A 42 3.17 4.09 -1.18
N LEU A 43 2.42 4.77 -0.31
CA LEU A 43 1.33 4.14 0.44
C LEU A 43 0.11 3.83 -0.44
N LEU A 44 0.04 4.36 -1.65
CA LEU A 44 -1.01 4.06 -2.62
C LEU A 44 -0.40 3.80 -3.99
N ASP A 45 -0.69 2.65 -4.53
CA ASP A 45 -0.46 2.25 -5.92
C ASP A 45 -1.80 1.93 -6.56
N THR A 46 -2.09 2.46 -7.75
CA THR A 46 -3.35 2.23 -8.45
C THR A 46 -3.13 1.51 -9.77
N GLU A 47 -3.88 0.43 -10.02
CA GLU A 47 -3.81 -0.39 -11.24
C GLU A 47 -2.42 -0.96 -11.55
N ILE A 48 -1.56 -1.01 -10.54
CA ILE A 48 -0.25 -1.67 -10.64
C ILE A 48 -0.01 -2.55 -9.41
N HIS A 49 0.78 -3.60 -9.57
CA HIS A 49 1.22 -4.37 -8.40
C HIS A 49 2.12 -3.51 -7.53
N PRO A 50 1.81 -3.34 -6.23
CA PRO A 50 2.54 -2.46 -5.34
C PRO A 50 4.03 -2.77 -5.27
N GLY A 51 4.85 -1.73 -5.22
CA GLY A 51 6.28 -1.86 -4.95
C GLY A 51 6.53 -2.26 -3.50
N GLN A 52 7.71 -2.82 -3.26
CA GLN A 52 8.17 -3.18 -1.93
C GLN A 52 9.49 -2.47 -1.67
N GLY A 53 9.60 -1.83 -0.53
CA GLY A 53 10.88 -1.28 -0.09
C GLY A 53 11.82 -2.42 0.27
N GLU A 54 12.83 -2.68 -0.57
CA GLU A 54 13.88 -3.66 -0.31
C GLU A 54 15.27 -3.05 -0.56
N SER A 55 16.19 -3.30 0.34
CA SER A 55 17.62 -3.03 0.12
C SER A 55 18.46 -4.14 0.74
N ALA A 56 19.42 -4.65 -0.03
CA ALA A 56 20.33 -5.72 0.40
C ALA A 56 19.61 -6.97 0.94
N GLY A 57 18.44 -7.31 0.37
CA GLY A 57 17.64 -8.47 0.76
C GLY A 57 16.78 -8.27 2.03
N VAL A 58 16.75 -7.06 2.57
CA VAL A 58 15.92 -6.70 3.72
C VAL A 58 14.72 -5.91 3.25
N PHE A 59 13.51 -6.37 3.59
CA PHE A 59 12.28 -5.63 3.32
C PHE A 59 12.07 -4.54 4.36
N TYR A 60 11.85 -3.31 3.89
CA TYR A 60 11.42 -2.20 4.74
C TYR A 60 9.90 -2.15 4.89
N SER A 61 9.17 -2.69 3.92
CA SER A 61 7.71 -2.73 3.92
C SER A 61 7.17 -3.66 5.01
N ASN A 62 6.05 -3.23 5.61
CA ASN A 62 5.29 -3.99 6.59
C ASN A 62 3.81 -3.92 6.22
N VAL A 63 3.27 -4.99 5.63
CA VAL A 63 1.88 -4.99 5.13
C VAL A 63 0.87 -4.80 6.26
N LYS A 64 1.10 -5.36 7.45
CA LYS A 64 0.24 -5.14 8.60
C LYS A 64 0.18 -3.66 9.00
N GLY A 65 1.35 -3.03 9.09
CA GLY A 65 1.44 -1.58 9.35
C GLY A 65 0.81 -0.77 8.23
N TRP A 66 1.00 -1.18 6.98
CA TRP A 66 0.42 -0.51 5.82
C TRP A 66 -1.12 -0.55 5.84
N LEU A 67 -1.70 -1.72 6.10
CA LEU A 67 -3.15 -1.86 6.28
C LEU A 67 -3.68 -0.98 7.41
N GLN A 68 -2.96 -0.92 8.54
CA GLN A 68 -3.33 -0.06 9.66
C GLN A 68 -3.25 1.44 9.30
N ILE A 69 -2.25 1.84 8.52
CA ILE A 69 -2.13 3.23 8.01
C ILE A 69 -3.32 3.57 7.12
N LEU A 70 -3.68 2.69 6.17
CA LEU A 70 -4.85 2.91 5.32
C LEU A 70 -6.13 3.05 6.14
N ASP A 71 -6.34 2.20 7.15
CA ASP A 71 -7.49 2.29 8.06
C ASP A 71 -7.50 3.60 8.85
N ASN A 72 -6.36 4.02 9.37
CA ASN A 72 -6.23 5.27 10.10
C ASN A 72 -6.52 6.49 9.20
N ILE A 73 -6.06 6.47 7.94
CA ILE A 73 -6.33 7.56 6.98
C ILE A 73 -7.82 7.60 6.64
N MET A 74 -8.45 6.45 6.37
CA MET A 74 -9.90 6.38 6.08
C MET A 74 -10.77 6.81 7.28
N ALA A 75 -10.30 6.57 8.49
CA ALA A 75 -11.01 6.96 9.71
C ALA A 75 -10.90 8.48 10.03
N ARG A 76 -10.02 9.22 9.34
CA ARG A 76 -9.94 10.68 9.51
C ARG A 76 -11.17 11.32 8.87
N ASP A 77 -11.84 12.18 9.61
CA ASP A 77 -12.98 12.97 9.09
C ASP A 77 -12.47 14.14 8.21
N LEU A 78 -11.89 13.76 7.05
CA LEU A 78 -11.33 14.69 6.08
C LEU A 78 -12.17 14.71 4.80
N SER A 79 -12.42 15.90 4.27
CA SER A 79 -13.10 16.05 2.98
C SER A 79 -12.10 15.84 1.84
N VAL A 80 -11.84 14.57 1.49
CA VAL A 80 -10.93 14.20 0.40
C VAL A 80 -11.72 13.78 -0.84
N GLU A 81 -11.42 14.40 -1.97
CA GLU A 81 -12.03 14.09 -3.26
C GLU A 81 -11.11 13.18 -4.10
N THR A 82 -9.81 13.39 -4.00
CA THR A 82 -8.82 12.64 -4.77
C THR A 82 -7.64 12.24 -3.89
N TYR A 83 -7.37 10.94 -3.83
CA TYR A 83 -6.11 10.41 -3.33
C TYR A 83 -5.13 10.26 -4.49
N VAL A 84 -3.95 10.86 -4.37
CA VAL A 84 -2.91 10.82 -5.41
C VAL A 84 -1.90 9.73 -5.04
N PRO A 85 -1.78 8.69 -5.87
CA PRO A 85 -0.84 7.60 -5.65
C PRO A 85 0.61 8.02 -5.92
N GLY A 86 1.57 7.26 -5.36
CA GLY A 86 2.97 7.36 -5.76
C GLY A 86 3.21 6.79 -7.15
N HIS A 87 2.44 5.75 -7.49
CA HIS A 87 2.51 5.08 -8.79
C HIS A 87 1.13 4.70 -9.32
N GLY A 88 0.99 4.69 -10.64
CA GLY A 88 -0.28 4.44 -11.33
C GLY A 88 -1.09 5.70 -11.57
N PRO A 89 -2.30 5.59 -12.15
CA PRO A 89 -3.14 6.73 -12.47
C PRO A 89 -3.80 7.33 -11.21
N ALA A 90 -3.84 8.65 -11.12
CA ALA A 90 -4.68 9.32 -10.12
C ALA A 90 -6.13 9.37 -10.61
N HIS A 91 -7.05 8.80 -9.83
CA HIS A 91 -8.47 8.76 -10.17
C HIS A 91 -9.19 9.97 -9.55
N ILE A 92 -9.39 11.01 -10.36
CA ILE A 92 -10.03 12.25 -9.90
C ILE A 92 -11.47 11.99 -9.44
N GLY A 93 -11.80 12.43 -8.22
CA GLY A 93 -13.15 12.33 -7.66
C GLY A 93 -13.56 10.94 -7.16
N ARG A 94 -12.64 9.96 -7.16
CA ARG A 94 -12.95 8.60 -6.71
C ARG A 94 -12.97 8.45 -5.18
N GLY A 95 -12.33 9.39 -4.48
CA GLY A 95 -12.33 9.44 -3.01
C GLY A 95 -11.73 8.18 -2.39
N VAL A 96 -12.29 7.75 -1.29
CA VAL A 96 -11.80 6.64 -0.45
C VAL A 96 -11.72 5.28 -1.18
N LYS A 97 -12.40 5.12 -2.31
CA LYS A 97 -12.46 3.85 -3.06
C LYS A 97 -11.09 3.34 -3.50
N ASP A 98 -10.13 4.23 -3.78
CA ASP A 98 -8.77 3.80 -4.12
C ASP A 98 -8.04 3.18 -2.93
N LEU A 99 -8.28 3.69 -1.72
CA LEU A 99 -7.73 3.11 -0.49
C LEU A 99 -8.37 1.75 -0.15
N GLU A 100 -9.69 1.65 -0.33
CA GLU A 100 -10.43 0.40 -0.15
C GLU A 100 -9.95 -0.68 -1.12
N GLU A 101 -9.67 -0.31 -2.39
CA GLU A 101 -9.15 -1.21 -3.41
C GLU A 101 -7.72 -1.68 -3.08
N GLN A 102 -6.84 -0.76 -2.69
CA GLN A 102 -5.49 -1.09 -2.23
C GLN A 102 -5.52 -2.05 -1.03
N LYS A 103 -6.36 -1.76 -0.05
CA LYS A 103 -6.55 -2.62 1.13
C LYS A 103 -7.05 -4.01 0.72
N ARG A 104 -8.07 -4.08 -0.14
CA ARG A 104 -8.61 -5.32 -0.67
C ARG A 104 -7.54 -6.13 -1.39
N TYR A 105 -6.71 -5.47 -2.22
CA TYR A 105 -5.59 -6.10 -2.90
C TYR A 105 -4.66 -6.82 -1.91
N PHE A 106 -4.22 -6.14 -0.86
CA PHE A 106 -3.33 -6.74 0.14
C PHE A 106 -3.96 -7.94 0.85
N VAL A 107 -5.24 -7.81 1.25
CA VAL A 107 -5.94 -8.89 1.96
C VAL A 107 -6.09 -10.11 1.06
N VAL A 108 -6.58 -9.95 -0.17
CA VAL A 108 -6.80 -11.06 -1.10
C VAL A 108 -5.49 -11.75 -1.46
N MET A 109 -4.45 -10.97 -1.80
CA MET A 109 -3.15 -11.54 -2.17
C MET A 109 -2.49 -12.28 -1.01
N ARG A 110 -2.56 -11.72 0.20
CA ARG A 110 -2.07 -12.38 1.43
C ARG A 110 -2.79 -13.71 1.66
N ASP A 111 -4.12 -13.71 1.56
CA ASP A 111 -4.93 -14.89 1.85
C ASP A 111 -4.67 -16.01 0.83
N GLU A 112 -4.43 -15.68 -0.44
CA GLU A 112 -4.03 -16.67 -1.45
C GLU A 112 -2.64 -17.25 -1.14
N VAL A 113 -1.66 -16.44 -0.74
CA VAL A 113 -0.35 -16.93 -0.29
C VAL A 113 -0.49 -17.81 0.96
N ALA A 114 -1.31 -17.39 1.93
CA ALA A 114 -1.56 -18.17 3.15
C ALA A 114 -2.16 -19.56 2.86
N LYS A 115 -3.11 -19.65 1.92
CA LYS A 115 -3.67 -20.94 1.47
C LYS A 115 -2.60 -21.85 0.88
N MET A 116 -1.68 -21.32 0.09
CA MET A 116 -0.60 -22.09 -0.50
C MET A 116 0.39 -22.57 0.55
N ILE A 117 0.73 -21.72 1.54
CA ILE A 117 1.56 -22.13 2.70
C ILE A 117 0.88 -23.24 3.49
N ALA A 118 -0.41 -23.12 3.78
CA ALA A 118 -1.18 -24.14 4.48
C ALA A 118 -1.24 -25.47 3.72
N ALA A 119 -1.15 -25.43 2.40
CA ALA A 119 -1.03 -26.60 1.53
C ALA A 119 0.42 -27.17 1.46
N GLY A 120 1.35 -26.65 2.26
CA GLY A 120 2.75 -27.10 2.32
C GLY A 120 3.64 -26.62 1.17
N LYS A 121 3.23 -25.58 0.43
CA LYS A 121 4.03 -25.03 -0.67
C LYS A 121 5.21 -24.21 -0.16
N SER A 122 6.39 -24.43 -0.73
CA SER A 122 7.54 -23.57 -0.52
C SER A 122 7.40 -22.24 -1.27
N LEU A 123 8.22 -21.26 -0.93
CA LEU A 123 8.25 -19.97 -1.64
C LEU A 123 8.48 -20.17 -3.15
N ASP A 124 9.41 -21.02 -3.55
CA ASP A 124 9.70 -21.32 -4.98
C ASP A 124 8.49 -21.92 -5.71
N GLN A 125 7.68 -22.73 -5.01
CA GLN A 125 6.44 -23.28 -5.55
C GLN A 125 5.35 -22.21 -5.66
N ILE A 126 5.25 -21.33 -4.67
CA ILE A 126 4.32 -20.20 -4.69
C ILE A 126 4.65 -19.29 -5.87
N GLU A 127 5.92 -18.90 -6.05
CA GLU A 127 6.35 -18.05 -7.16
C GLU A 127 6.00 -18.63 -8.55
N LYS A 128 6.02 -19.96 -8.70
CA LYS A 128 5.73 -20.64 -9.96
C LYS A 128 4.25 -20.91 -10.21
N GLU A 129 3.49 -21.15 -9.15
CA GLU A 129 2.12 -21.69 -9.24
C GLU A 129 1.06 -20.64 -8.91
N PHE A 130 1.42 -19.51 -8.30
CA PHE A 130 0.48 -18.46 -7.91
C PHE A 130 -0.24 -17.92 -9.15
N LYS A 131 -1.55 -17.85 -9.04
CA LYS A 131 -2.41 -17.23 -10.05
C LYS A 131 -2.97 -15.94 -9.50
N ILE A 132 -2.71 -14.86 -10.21
CA ILE A 132 -3.28 -13.55 -9.87
C ILE A 132 -4.80 -13.66 -9.89
N PRO A 133 -5.51 -13.28 -8.82
CA PRO A 133 -6.96 -13.23 -8.81
C PRO A 133 -7.51 -12.40 -9.97
N GLN A 134 -8.61 -12.86 -10.57
CA GLN A 134 -9.17 -12.28 -11.80
C GLN A 134 -9.47 -10.77 -11.66
N GLU A 135 -9.86 -10.34 -10.47
CA GLU A 135 -10.12 -8.93 -10.19
C GLU A 135 -8.89 -8.02 -10.33
N PHE A 136 -7.68 -8.56 -10.17
CA PHE A 136 -6.40 -7.84 -10.31
C PHE A 136 -5.63 -8.24 -11.56
N ALA A 137 -6.23 -9.01 -12.48
CA ALA A 137 -5.56 -9.46 -13.71
C ALA A 137 -5.19 -8.31 -14.67
N HIS A 138 -5.82 -7.15 -14.49
CA HIS A 138 -5.53 -5.93 -15.26
C HIS A 138 -4.38 -5.11 -14.69
N TYR A 139 -3.89 -5.43 -13.48
CA TYR A 139 -2.78 -4.70 -12.86
C TYR A 139 -1.49 -4.88 -13.66
N THR A 140 -0.75 -3.80 -13.78
CA THR A 140 0.56 -3.78 -14.46
C THR A 140 1.72 -3.99 -13.50
N ARG A 141 2.94 -4.05 -13.99
CA ARG A 141 4.17 -4.31 -13.22
C ARG A 141 4.24 -5.71 -12.59
N PRO A 142 3.98 -6.80 -13.35
CA PRO A 142 4.01 -8.17 -12.82
C PRO A 142 5.38 -8.59 -12.27
N GLU A 143 6.46 -7.92 -12.67
CA GLU A 143 7.81 -8.14 -12.13
C GLU A 143 7.93 -7.86 -10.63
N ARG A 144 7.02 -7.07 -10.06
CA ARG A 144 6.98 -6.77 -8.61
C ARG A 144 6.39 -7.92 -7.78
N LEU A 145 5.65 -8.83 -8.41
CA LEU A 145 4.97 -9.94 -7.72
C LEU A 145 5.91 -10.85 -6.94
N ARG A 146 7.11 -11.10 -7.49
CA ARG A 146 8.09 -11.96 -6.81
C ARG A 146 8.48 -11.42 -5.43
N GLN A 147 8.76 -10.13 -5.34
CA GLN A 147 9.07 -9.47 -4.07
C GLN A 147 7.87 -9.53 -3.13
N PHE A 148 6.67 -9.40 -3.69
CA PHE A 148 5.41 -9.43 -2.97
C PHE A 148 5.16 -10.80 -2.31
N TYR A 149 5.31 -11.90 -3.06
CA TYR A 149 5.15 -13.25 -2.50
C TYR A 149 6.16 -13.52 -1.40
N LYS A 150 7.40 -13.12 -1.60
CA LYS A 150 8.47 -13.26 -0.60
C LYS A 150 8.16 -12.48 0.68
N LEU A 151 7.66 -11.25 0.54
CA LEU A 151 7.25 -10.43 1.69
C LEU A 151 6.12 -11.09 2.49
N PHE A 152 5.04 -11.51 1.81
CA PHE A 152 3.94 -12.19 2.49
C PHE A 152 4.36 -13.52 3.10
N TYR A 153 5.12 -14.33 2.36
CA TYR A 153 5.63 -15.60 2.86
C TYR A 153 6.40 -15.42 4.15
N ASN A 154 7.35 -14.49 4.18
CA ASN A 154 8.16 -14.23 5.36
C ASN A 154 7.30 -13.71 6.53
N GLN A 155 6.42 -12.73 6.30
CA GLN A 155 5.58 -12.18 7.36
C GLN A 155 4.61 -13.22 7.93
N LEU A 156 4.03 -14.08 7.09
CA LEU A 156 3.14 -15.16 7.54
C LEU A 156 3.90 -16.23 8.33
N MET A 157 5.11 -16.59 7.91
CA MET A 157 5.93 -17.58 8.60
C MET A 157 6.48 -17.07 9.94
N GLU A 158 6.82 -15.77 10.03
CA GLU A 158 7.38 -15.17 11.25
C GLU A 158 6.31 -14.84 12.30
N THR A 159 5.15 -14.37 11.88
CA THR A 159 4.15 -13.78 12.78
C THR A 159 2.80 -14.49 12.81
N GLY A 160 2.56 -15.41 11.89
CA GLY A 160 1.25 -16.04 11.69
C GLY A 160 0.18 -15.06 11.19
N TYR A 161 0.58 -13.92 10.64
CA TYR A 161 -0.28 -12.81 10.24
C TYR A 161 -0.91 -12.97 8.88
#